data_8c4ff128becccfdc60e7cf3a681de538
#
_entry.id   8c4ff128becccfdc60e7cf3a681de538
#
_cell.length_a   1.000
_cell.length_b   1.000
_cell.length_c   1.000
_cell.angle_alpha   90.00
_cell.angle_beta   90.00
_cell.angle_gamma   90.00
#
_symmetry.space_group_name_H-M   'P 1'
#
loop_
_entity.id
_entity.type
_entity.pdbx_description
1 polymer ?
#
loop_
_entity_poly.entity_id
_entity_poly.type
_entity_poly.pdbx_seq_one_letter_code
_entity_poly.pdbx_strand_id
1 'polypeptide(L)'
;VGPRLHQGGIEMPVTKAGVETREPIGWSGKSKDDPQVLELKTHLETNNGIKGLQILGSNEVDEAVSLFKRDGFVVIGDVLNSEQIDILASGCNEVINEVALLDPDNHGNRGSHRYSFGGSSLTRSQLHRPAWQMLLDVPVLSKILTRIFGSTDYILRAASGDFCLPGAVDYQPLYSDVNDWFEGGKTPFSSFFDWRGQISLRDLPAPYICANFLPQDVTRLNGATRQIPGTQNSRAKIPNLKEEPEWMKLSTVCPAPAGALMLRDVRAWHGGTPNLSDATRAIPNLEFYAPWFREPLVPGISYQDYKKLSVHAQQLVRFS
;
A
#
# COMPACT_ATOMS: atom_id res chain seq x y z
N VAL A 1 16.88 -47.17 -9.89
CA VAL A 1 17.13 -46.45 -8.63
C VAL A 1 16.84 -44.97 -8.91
N GLY A 2 15.60 -44.54 -8.64
CA GLY A 2 15.16 -43.16 -8.82
C GLY A 2 15.48 -42.31 -7.57
N PRO A 3 15.74 -41.00 -7.70
CA PRO A 3 16.00 -40.17 -6.54
C PRO A 3 14.71 -39.98 -5.73
N ARG A 4 14.80 -40.22 -4.44
CA ARG A 4 13.75 -39.88 -3.47
C ARG A 4 13.63 -38.35 -3.40
N LEU A 5 12.45 -37.82 -3.68
CA LEU A 5 12.08 -36.47 -3.34
C LEU A 5 12.03 -36.32 -1.81
N HIS A 6 13.01 -35.68 -1.24
CA HIS A 6 12.93 -35.17 0.13
C HIS A 6 11.84 -34.12 0.19
N GLN A 7 10.75 -34.42 0.89
CA GLN A 7 9.85 -33.39 1.44
C GLN A 7 10.59 -32.70 2.59
N GLY A 8 11.44 -31.75 2.23
CA GLY A 8 11.99 -30.78 3.17
C GLY A 8 11.03 -29.62 3.25
N GLY A 9 10.15 -29.61 4.24
CA GLY A 9 9.55 -28.36 4.69
C GLY A 9 10.70 -27.43 5.02
N ILE A 10 10.74 -26.25 4.37
CA ILE A 10 11.61 -25.17 4.80
C ILE A 10 11.01 -24.68 6.12
N GLU A 11 11.45 -25.27 7.23
CA GLU A 11 11.39 -24.61 8.51
C GLU A 11 12.27 -23.35 8.35
N MET A 12 11.63 -22.22 8.18
CA MET A 12 12.29 -20.94 8.37
C MET A 12 12.85 -20.97 9.78
N PRO A 13 14.17 -20.85 9.97
CA PRO A 13 14.70 -20.76 11.31
C PRO A 13 14.06 -19.56 11.94
N VAL A 14 13.25 -19.78 12.98
CA VAL A 14 12.94 -18.76 13.96
C VAL A 14 14.27 -18.52 14.71
N THR A 15 15.15 -17.75 14.09
CA THR A 15 16.26 -17.19 14.82
C THR A 15 15.62 -16.30 15.87
N LYS A 16 15.75 -16.69 17.13
CA LYS A 16 15.99 -15.76 18.21
C LYS A 16 17.35 -15.07 17.94
N ALA A 17 17.53 -14.50 16.79
CA ALA A 17 18.50 -13.47 16.55
C ALA A 17 17.97 -12.32 17.41
N GLY A 18 18.76 -11.93 18.40
CA GLY A 18 18.50 -10.72 19.15
C GLY A 18 18.11 -9.65 18.13
N VAL A 19 16.94 -9.08 18.30
CA VAL A 19 16.45 -8.00 17.47
C VAL A 19 17.57 -6.98 17.49
N GLU A 20 18.29 -6.83 16.37
CA GLU A 20 19.11 -5.65 16.18
C GLU A 20 18.14 -4.51 16.42
N THR A 21 18.37 -3.80 17.50
CA THR A 21 17.63 -2.60 17.84
C THR A 21 17.94 -1.62 16.71
N ARG A 22 17.08 -1.66 15.67
CA ARG A 22 17.09 -0.61 14.66
C ARG A 22 16.94 0.68 15.42
N GLU A 23 17.83 1.64 15.14
CA GLU A 23 17.69 2.97 15.72
C GLU A 23 16.22 3.40 15.63
N PRO A 24 15.64 3.88 16.74
CA PRO A 24 14.23 4.25 16.76
C PRO A 24 13.94 5.23 15.62
N ILE A 25 12.92 4.91 14.83
CA ILE A 25 12.44 5.78 13.78
C ILE A 25 11.43 6.74 14.43
N GLY A 26 11.80 8.01 14.58
CA GLY A 26 10.93 9.01 15.16
C GLY A 26 10.74 8.80 16.67
N TRP A 27 9.53 8.45 17.10
CA TRP A 27 9.12 8.34 18.50
C TRP A 27 9.15 6.91 19.07
N SER A 28 9.86 6.00 18.46
CA SER A 28 9.89 4.58 18.84
C SER A 28 10.18 4.38 20.33
N GLY A 29 9.48 3.43 20.91
CA GLY A 29 9.62 3.08 22.32
C GLY A 29 8.87 4.01 23.30
N LYS A 30 8.12 5.00 22.81
CA LYS A 30 7.29 5.87 23.66
C LYS A 30 5.87 5.34 23.80
N SER A 31 5.29 5.53 25.00
CA SER A 31 3.89 5.22 25.22
C SER A 31 2.98 6.31 24.67
N LYS A 32 1.68 6.00 24.54
CA LYS A 32 0.66 6.99 24.15
C LYS A 32 0.54 8.16 25.14
N ASP A 33 0.90 7.94 26.40
CA ASP A 33 0.79 8.92 27.49
C ASP A 33 2.09 9.72 27.69
N ASP A 34 3.13 9.44 26.89
CA ASP A 34 4.36 10.22 26.89
C ASP A 34 4.04 11.67 26.51
N PRO A 35 4.54 12.69 27.25
CA PRO A 35 4.25 14.09 26.95
C PRO A 35 4.55 14.50 25.51
N GLN A 36 5.60 13.95 24.90
CA GLN A 36 5.95 14.24 23.50
C GLN A 36 4.95 13.60 22.53
N VAL A 37 4.40 12.42 22.86
CA VAL A 37 3.34 11.79 22.06
C VAL A 37 2.04 12.57 22.15
N LEU A 38 1.68 13.08 23.35
CA LEU A 38 0.50 13.92 23.54
C LEU A 38 0.63 15.27 22.80
N GLU A 39 1.82 15.87 22.82
CA GLU A 39 2.11 17.07 22.03
C GLU A 39 1.97 16.78 20.53
N LEU A 40 2.54 15.68 20.04
CA LEU A 40 2.41 15.24 18.65
C LEU A 40 0.94 15.00 18.28
N LYS A 41 0.17 14.38 19.17
CA LYS A 41 -1.26 14.13 18.94
C LYS A 41 -2.00 15.45 18.72
N THR A 42 -1.83 16.42 19.59
CA THR A 42 -2.41 17.76 19.49
C THR A 42 -2.00 18.46 18.20
N HIS A 43 -0.72 18.33 17.83
CA HIS A 43 -0.19 18.93 16.60
C HIS A 43 -0.83 18.29 15.35
N LEU A 44 -0.93 16.95 15.29
CA LEU A 44 -1.55 16.24 14.18
C LEU A 44 -3.05 16.53 14.05
N GLU A 45 -3.77 16.62 15.15
CA GLU A 45 -5.20 16.97 15.14
C GLU A 45 -5.45 18.32 14.47
N THR A 46 -4.55 19.27 14.64
CA THR A 46 -4.70 20.62 14.11
C THR A 46 -4.17 20.78 12.69
N ASN A 47 -3.03 20.16 12.36
CA ASN A 47 -2.26 20.52 11.17
C ASN A 47 -2.18 19.40 10.12
N ASN A 48 -2.45 18.14 10.50
CA ASN A 48 -2.27 17.00 9.60
C ASN A 48 -3.34 16.96 8.50
N GLY A 49 -2.95 16.57 7.32
CA GLY A 49 -3.80 16.47 6.13
C GLY A 49 -3.34 17.37 4.99
N ILE A 50 -3.52 16.89 3.77
CA ILE A 50 -3.19 17.67 2.57
C ILE A 50 -4.16 18.83 2.44
N LYS A 51 -3.64 20.06 2.43
CA LYS A 51 -4.45 21.25 2.17
C LYS A 51 -4.98 21.22 0.74
N GLY A 52 -6.31 21.34 0.59
CA GLY A 52 -6.97 21.30 -0.71
C GLY A 52 -7.06 19.90 -1.30
N LEU A 53 -6.97 18.84 -0.48
CA LEU A 53 -7.27 17.50 -0.92
C LEU A 53 -8.68 17.43 -1.52
N GLN A 54 -8.77 17.03 -2.78
CA GLN A 54 -10.03 16.80 -3.47
C GLN A 54 -10.40 15.32 -3.35
N ILE A 55 -11.63 15.05 -2.89
CA ILE A 55 -12.24 13.73 -2.92
C ILE A 55 -13.29 13.79 -4.00
N LEU A 56 -13.05 13.08 -5.10
CA LEU A 56 -13.90 13.10 -6.28
C LEU A 56 -15.04 12.09 -6.15
N GLY A 57 -16.14 12.35 -6.84
CA GLY A 57 -17.21 11.37 -7.01
C GLY A 57 -16.84 10.28 -8.02
N SER A 58 -17.49 9.14 -7.95
CA SER A 58 -17.22 7.97 -8.82
C SER A 58 -17.53 8.19 -10.30
N ASN A 59 -18.21 9.27 -10.66
CA ASN A 59 -18.51 9.69 -12.03
C ASN A 59 -17.47 10.68 -12.61
N GLU A 60 -16.56 11.22 -11.79
CA GLU A 60 -15.57 12.24 -12.20
C GLU A 60 -14.27 11.61 -12.72
N VAL A 61 -14.39 10.64 -13.62
CA VAL A 61 -13.26 9.81 -14.10
C VAL A 61 -12.17 10.63 -14.78
N ASP A 62 -12.53 11.61 -15.60
CA ASP A 62 -11.53 12.41 -16.35
C ASP A 62 -10.75 13.32 -15.41
N GLU A 63 -11.41 13.91 -14.40
CA GLU A 63 -10.74 14.70 -13.38
C GLU A 63 -9.86 13.81 -12.49
N ALA A 64 -10.32 12.61 -12.12
CA ALA A 64 -9.52 11.64 -11.38
C ALA A 64 -8.21 11.28 -12.11
N VAL A 65 -8.27 11.08 -13.42
CA VAL A 65 -7.09 10.81 -14.25
C VAL A 65 -6.17 12.02 -14.30
N SER A 66 -6.73 13.24 -14.38
CA SER A 66 -5.96 14.49 -14.40
C SER A 66 -5.21 14.70 -13.08
N LEU A 67 -5.88 14.54 -11.94
CA LEU A 67 -5.28 14.63 -10.60
C LEU A 67 -4.22 13.54 -10.39
N PHE A 68 -4.51 12.30 -10.77
CA PHE A 68 -3.54 11.22 -10.69
C PHE A 68 -2.24 11.52 -11.46
N LYS A 69 -2.36 12.03 -12.68
CA LYS A 69 -1.19 12.41 -13.49
C LYS A 69 -0.41 13.58 -12.91
N ARG A 70 -1.10 14.54 -12.30
CA ARG A 70 -0.49 15.72 -11.68
C ARG A 70 0.22 15.37 -10.38
N ASP A 71 -0.48 14.66 -9.49
CA ASP A 71 -0.08 14.50 -8.09
C ASP A 71 0.57 13.13 -7.81
N GLY A 72 0.38 12.14 -8.70
CA GLY A 72 0.81 10.76 -8.48
C GLY A 72 -0.18 9.94 -7.63
N PHE A 73 -1.29 10.54 -7.21
CA PHE A 73 -2.39 9.87 -6.52
C PHE A 73 -3.70 10.63 -6.69
N VAL A 74 -4.82 9.97 -6.41
CA VAL A 74 -6.16 10.57 -6.37
C VAL A 74 -7.03 9.80 -5.38
N VAL A 75 -7.99 10.49 -4.75
CA VAL A 75 -8.99 9.90 -3.85
C VAL A 75 -10.37 10.04 -4.47
N ILE A 76 -11.09 8.92 -4.53
CA ILE A 76 -12.45 8.84 -5.02
C ILE A 76 -13.35 8.39 -3.85
N GLY A 77 -14.36 9.17 -3.52
CA GLY A 77 -15.35 8.85 -2.50
C GLY A 77 -16.45 7.93 -3.01
N ASP A 78 -17.21 7.34 -2.08
CA ASP A 78 -18.42 6.56 -2.35
C ASP A 78 -18.25 5.45 -3.40
N VAL A 79 -17.08 4.79 -3.37
CA VAL A 79 -16.74 3.72 -4.30
C VAL A 79 -17.33 2.39 -3.85
N LEU A 80 -17.33 2.13 -2.54
CA LEU A 80 -17.92 0.97 -1.93
C LEU A 80 -19.20 1.39 -1.18
N ASN A 81 -20.25 0.59 -1.32
CA ASN A 81 -21.45 0.74 -0.49
C ASN A 81 -21.24 0.13 0.91
N SER A 82 -22.21 0.31 1.82
CA SER A 82 -22.12 -0.14 3.20
C SER A 82 -21.89 -1.65 3.33
N GLU A 83 -22.56 -2.48 2.53
CA GLU A 83 -22.39 -3.94 2.54
C GLU A 83 -20.98 -4.32 2.10
N GLN A 84 -20.46 -3.69 1.07
CA GLN A 84 -19.09 -3.91 0.59
C GLN A 84 -18.03 -3.47 1.63
N ILE A 85 -18.27 -2.38 2.32
CA ILE A 85 -17.44 -1.91 3.43
C ILE A 85 -17.40 -2.94 4.55
N ASP A 86 -18.56 -3.48 4.95
CA ASP A 86 -18.66 -4.49 6.01
C ASP A 86 -17.94 -5.79 5.63
N ILE A 87 -18.12 -6.27 4.40
CA ILE A 87 -17.42 -7.45 3.88
C ILE A 87 -15.91 -7.21 3.90
N LEU A 88 -15.45 -6.04 3.47
CA LEU A 88 -14.03 -5.72 3.42
C LEU A 88 -13.42 -5.57 4.82
N ALA A 89 -14.13 -4.90 5.74
CA ALA A 89 -13.73 -4.77 7.13
C ALA A 89 -13.62 -6.14 7.82
N SER A 90 -14.59 -7.03 7.60
CA SER A 90 -14.55 -8.40 8.12
C SER A 90 -13.34 -9.17 7.59
N GLY A 91 -13.08 -9.11 6.28
CA GLY A 91 -11.90 -9.76 5.69
C GLY A 91 -10.58 -9.21 6.23
N CYS A 92 -10.50 -7.91 6.47
CA CYS A 92 -9.33 -7.30 7.11
C CYS A 92 -9.15 -7.80 8.55
N ASN A 93 -10.23 -7.89 9.33
CA ASN A 93 -10.17 -8.38 10.71
C ASN A 93 -9.68 -9.82 10.79
N GLU A 94 -10.10 -10.68 9.85
CA GLU A 94 -9.57 -12.05 9.76
C GLU A 94 -8.06 -12.06 9.58
N VAL A 95 -7.53 -11.27 8.62
CA VAL A 95 -6.09 -11.17 8.36
C VAL A 95 -5.35 -10.59 9.56
N ILE A 96 -5.88 -9.53 10.17
CA ILE A 96 -5.28 -8.88 11.36
C ILE A 96 -5.14 -9.90 12.49
N ASN A 97 -6.18 -10.69 12.76
CA ASN A 97 -6.16 -11.71 13.79
C ASN A 97 -5.13 -12.81 13.48
N GLU A 98 -5.05 -13.28 12.21
CA GLU A 98 -4.06 -14.26 11.80
C GLU A 98 -2.62 -13.74 12.00
N VAL A 99 -2.35 -12.50 11.61
CA VAL A 99 -1.02 -11.89 11.74
C VAL A 99 -0.68 -11.61 13.19
N ALA A 100 -1.63 -11.14 14.00
CA ALA A 100 -1.43 -10.89 15.44
C ALA A 100 -1.01 -12.17 16.20
N LEU A 101 -1.52 -13.34 15.80
CA LEU A 101 -1.12 -14.62 16.38
C LEU A 101 0.34 -14.97 16.06
N LEU A 102 0.88 -14.49 14.94
CA LEU A 102 2.27 -14.73 14.52
C LEU A 102 3.26 -13.76 15.18
N ASP A 103 2.79 -12.62 15.63
CA ASP A 103 3.62 -11.56 16.23
C ASP A 103 2.95 -10.95 17.49
N PRO A 104 2.92 -11.70 18.60
CA PRO A 104 2.24 -11.26 19.81
C PRO A 104 2.88 -10.02 20.47
N ASP A 105 4.12 -9.71 20.14
CA ASP A 105 4.86 -8.57 20.67
C ASP A 105 4.74 -7.31 19.81
N ASN A 106 3.97 -7.37 18.73
CA ASN A 106 3.73 -6.26 17.81
C ASN A 106 4.99 -5.62 17.21
N HIS A 107 6.01 -6.43 16.91
CA HIS A 107 7.24 -5.93 16.27
C HIS A 107 6.96 -5.36 14.87
N GLY A 108 6.01 -5.96 14.15
CA GLY A 108 5.64 -5.57 12.80
C GLY A 108 6.73 -5.86 11.76
N ASN A 109 6.32 -6.06 10.52
CA ASN A 109 7.26 -6.23 9.39
C ASN A 109 7.52 -4.91 8.64
N ARG A 110 6.88 -3.82 9.06
CA ARG A 110 7.04 -2.47 8.51
C ARG A 110 7.35 -1.42 9.59
N GLY A 111 7.87 -1.87 10.71
CA GLY A 111 8.10 -1.09 11.93
C GLY A 111 7.10 -1.45 13.03
N SER A 112 7.39 -1.06 14.26
CA SER A 112 6.57 -1.38 15.41
C SER A 112 5.10 -1.06 15.18
N HIS A 113 4.22 -2.02 15.45
CA HIS A 113 2.76 -1.95 15.28
C HIS A 113 2.29 -1.77 13.82
N ARG A 114 3.17 -1.98 12.82
CA ARG A 114 2.87 -1.80 11.40
C ARG A 114 3.09 -3.07 10.62
N TYR A 115 2.13 -3.41 9.82
CA TYR A 115 2.12 -4.66 9.06
C TYR A 115 1.73 -4.44 7.62
N SER A 116 2.41 -5.17 6.75
CA SER A 116 2.02 -5.39 5.37
C SER A 116 1.71 -6.88 5.21
N PHE A 117 0.68 -7.22 4.48
CA PHE A 117 0.27 -8.59 4.21
C PHE A 117 -0.06 -8.79 2.72
N GLY A 118 -0.06 -10.05 2.26
CA GLY A 118 -0.21 -10.38 0.86
C GLY A 118 1.13 -10.54 0.15
N GLY A 119 1.22 -10.25 -1.12
CA GLY A 119 2.31 -10.66 -2.03
C GLY A 119 3.76 -10.34 -1.64
N SER A 120 4.02 -9.48 -0.66
CA SER A 120 5.39 -9.14 -0.24
C SER A 120 5.65 -9.30 1.25
N SER A 121 4.82 -10.04 1.98
CA SER A 121 4.82 -10.03 3.43
C SER A 121 4.50 -11.39 4.07
N LEU A 122 4.09 -11.38 5.34
CA LEU A 122 3.86 -12.55 6.18
C LEU A 122 2.79 -13.52 5.67
N THR A 123 1.89 -13.07 4.80
CA THR A 123 0.81 -13.88 4.28
C THR A 123 0.87 -13.99 2.74
N ARG A 124 0.31 -15.05 2.19
CA ARG A 124 0.14 -15.21 0.75
C ARG A 124 -0.92 -14.23 0.20
N SER A 125 -1.02 -14.12 -1.14
CA SER A 125 -2.04 -13.33 -1.82
C SER A 125 -3.43 -13.54 -1.21
N GLN A 126 -4.18 -12.47 -1.06
CA GLN A 126 -5.52 -12.46 -0.47
C GLN A 126 -6.64 -12.83 -1.48
N LEU A 127 -6.29 -13.22 -2.71
CA LEU A 127 -7.27 -13.59 -3.75
C LEU A 127 -8.19 -14.76 -3.38
N HIS A 128 -7.81 -15.56 -2.40
CA HIS A 128 -8.66 -16.65 -1.89
C HIS A 128 -9.83 -16.12 -1.01
N ARG A 129 -9.81 -14.84 -0.61
CA ARG A 129 -10.83 -14.23 0.24
C ARG A 129 -11.89 -13.49 -0.59
N PRO A 130 -13.19 -13.73 -0.35
CA PRO A 130 -14.27 -13.04 -1.06
C PRO A 130 -14.16 -11.51 -0.99
N ALA A 131 -13.66 -10.96 0.12
CA ALA A 131 -13.47 -9.53 0.30
C ALA A 131 -12.55 -8.92 -0.77
N TRP A 132 -11.43 -9.58 -1.13
CA TRP A 132 -10.54 -9.09 -2.19
C TRP A 132 -11.05 -9.44 -3.58
N GLN A 133 -11.74 -10.58 -3.75
CA GLN A 133 -12.37 -10.91 -5.03
C GLN A 133 -13.41 -9.86 -5.45
N MET A 134 -14.22 -9.39 -4.50
CA MET A 134 -15.21 -8.33 -4.71
C MET A 134 -14.58 -7.03 -5.27
N LEU A 135 -13.39 -6.68 -4.81
CA LEU A 135 -12.70 -5.46 -5.23
C LEU A 135 -12.28 -5.47 -6.71
N LEU A 136 -12.13 -6.66 -7.32
CA LEU A 136 -11.77 -6.79 -8.74
C LEU A 136 -12.87 -6.25 -9.66
N ASP A 137 -14.11 -6.31 -9.22
CA ASP A 137 -15.29 -5.91 -10.01
C ASP A 137 -15.81 -4.50 -9.69
N VAL A 138 -14.98 -3.64 -9.07
CA VAL A 138 -15.34 -2.25 -8.79
C VAL A 138 -15.33 -1.43 -10.10
N PRO A 139 -16.50 -0.96 -10.60
CA PRO A 139 -16.58 -0.42 -11.96
C PRO A 139 -15.78 0.87 -12.18
N VAL A 140 -15.73 1.76 -11.18
CA VAL A 140 -14.98 3.03 -11.29
C VAL A 140 -13.47 2.77 -11.37
N LEU A 141 -12.98 1.76 -10.65
CA LEU A 141 -11.56 1.37 -10.70
C LEU A 141 -11.16 1.00 -12.14
N SER A 142 -11.91 0.11 -12.79
CA SER A 142 -11.63 -0.31 -14.17
C SER A 142 -11.67 0.84 -15.17
N LYS A 143 -12.64 1.77 -15.01
CA LYS A 143 -12.74 2.96 -15.87
C LYS A 143 -11.50 3.84 -15.75
N ILE A 144 -11.06 4.12 -14.52
CA ILE A 144 -9.89 4.99 -14.27
C ILE A 144 -8.60 4.29 -14.72
N LEU A 145 -8.39 3.02 -14.40
CA LEU A 145 -7.20 2.26 -14.81
C LEU A 145 -7.07 2.22 -16.33
N THR A 146 -8.17 1.94 -17.04
CA THR A 146 -8.20 1.94 -18.51
C THR A 146 -7.77 3.30 -19.10
N ARG A 147 -8.21 4.42 -18.49
CA ARG A 147 -7.81 5.77 -18.92
C ARG A 147 -6.37 6.10 -18.60
N ILE A 148 -5.86 5.69 -17.43
CA ILE A 148 -4.46 5.94 -17.04
C ILE A 148 -3.52 5.12 -17.92
N PHE A 149 -3.79 3.82 -18.11
CA PHE A 149 -2.93 2.93 -18.89
C PHE A 149 -3.14 3.06 -20.41
N GLY A 150 -4.24 3.70 -20.84
CA GLY A 150 -4.60 3.78 -22.27
C GLY A 150 -4.94 2.42 -22.88
N SER A 151 -5.29 1.43 -22.07
CA SER A 151 -5.51 0.05 -22.49
C SER A 151 -6.36 -0.69 -21.47
N THR A 152 -7.09 -1.70 -21.89
CA THR A 152 -7.76 -2.68 -21.02
C THR A 152 -6.90 -3.90 -20.70
N ASP A 153 -5.68 -3.96 -21.23
CA ASP A 153 -4.79 -5.14 -21.15
C ASP A 153 -3.86 -5.12 -19.94
N TYR A 154 -4.27 -4.42 -18.88
CA TYR A 154 -3.61 -4.50 -17.57
C TYR A 154 -4.00 -5.79 -16.84
N ILE A 155 -3.18 -6.20 -15.88
CA ILE A 155 -3.42 -7.41 -15.08
C ILE A 155 -3.16 -7.14 -13.60
N LEU A 156 -3.76 -7.96 -12.76
CA LEU A 156 -3.49 -7.93 -11.34
C LEU A 156 -2.02 -8.33 -11.05
N ARG A 157 -1.36 -7.52 -10.23
CA ARG A 157 -0.04 -7.78 -9.67
C ARG A 157 -0.13 -8.43 -8.30
N ALA A 158 -0.95 -7.88 -7.42
CA ALA A 158 -1.07 -8.35 -6.04
C ALA A 158 -2.46 -8.04 -5.46
N ALA A 159 -2.88 -8.91 -4.55
CA ALA A 159 -4.00 -8.69 -3.64
C ALA A 159 -3.43 -8.73 -2.22
N SER A 160 -3.39 -7.58 -1.56
CA SER A 160 -2.57 -7.33 -0.37
C SER A 160 -3.23 -6.31 0.55
N GLY A 161 -2.49 -5.76 1.46
CA GLY A 161 -2.90 -4.64 2.30
C GLY A 161 -1.89 -4.35 3.39
N ASP A 162 -2.18 -3.28 4.11
CA ASP A 162 -1.42 -2.84 5.27
C ASP A 162 -2.37 -2.59 6.44
N PHE A 163 -1.89 -2.80 7.64
CA PHE A 163 -2.57 -2.30 8.83
C PHE A 163 -1.60 -1.71 9.84
N CYS A 164 -2.12 -0.81 10.65
CA CYS A 164 -1.40 -0.11 11.69
C CYS A 164 -2.20 -0.19 12.99
N LEU A 165 -1.64 -0.83 13.98
CA LEU A 165 -2.24 -0.97 15.30
C LEU A 165 -2.17 0.35 16.07
N PRO A 166 -3.08 0.57 17.05
CA PRO A 166 -2.94 1.62 18.05
C PRO A 166 -1.58 1.57 18.74
N GLY A 167 -0.99 2.73 18.99
CA GLY A 167 0.32 2.81 19.66
C GLY A 167 1.53 2.77 18.72
N ALA A 168 1.34 2.72 17.40
CA ALA A 168 2.39 2.99 16.42
C ALA A 168 2.75 4.48 16.49
N VAL A 169 3.71 4.85 17.35
CA VAL A 169 4.06 6.25 17.63
C VAL A 169 5.05 6.85 16.63
N ASP A 170 5.56 6.04 15.71
CA ASP A 170 6.61 6.43 14.77
C ASP A 170 6.09 6.76 13.38
N TYR A 171 6.81 7.64 12.68
CA TYR A 171 6.68 7.79 11.24
C TYR A 171 7.45 6.69 10.51
N GLN A 172 6.87 6.17 9.43
CA GLN A 172 7.71 5.47 8.46
C GLN A 172 8.53 6.48 7.65
N PRO A 173 9.79 6.17 7.28
CA PRO A 173 10.50 6.93 6.25
C PRO A 173 9.67 7.00 4.97
N LEU A 174 9.81 8.08 4.21
CA LEU A 174 9.27 8.13 2.86
C LEU A 174 10.00 7.13 1.97
N TYR A 175 9.27 6.47 1.09
CA TYR A 175 9.79 5.52 0.10
C TYR A 175 8.96 5.53 -1.17
N SER A 176 9.47 4.86 -2.18
CA SER A 176 8.80 4.53 -3.43
C SER A 176 8.76 3.00 -3.54
N ASP A 177 7.69 2.43 -4.10
CA ASP A 177 7.56 0.96 -4.22
C ASP A 177 8.42 0.36 -5.33
N VAL A 178 8.91 1.19 -6.24
CA VAL A 178 9.81 0.77 -7.32
C VAL A 178 11.20 1.30 -7.09
N ASN A 179 12.17 0.40 -7.16
CA ASN A 179 13.57 0.76 -7.16
C ASN A 179 13.97 1.15 -8.57
N ASP A 180 14.54 2.35 -8.72
CA ASP A 180 15.13 2.81 -9.95
C ASP A 180 16.64 2.60 -9.91
N TRP A 181 17.22 2.26 -11.04
CA TRP A 181 18.68 2.12 -11.17
C TRP A 181 19.45 3.36 -10.73
N PHE A 182 18.87 4.55 -10.91
CA PHE A 182 19.51 5.82 -10.53
C PHE A 182 19.56 6.07 -9.02
N GLU A 183 18.72 5.42 -8.23
CA GLU A 183 18.61 5.69 -6.78
C GLU A 183 19.73 5.06 -5.93
N GLY A 184 20.85 4.69 -6.50
CA GLY A 184 21.99 4.29 -5.67
C GLY A 184 22.84 3.12 -6.14
N GLY A 185 22.70 2.67 -7.34
CA GLY A 185 23.63 1.69 -7.97
C GLY A 185 23.69 0.31 -7.31
N LYS A 186 22.80 -0.01 -6.40
CA LYS A 186 22.86 -1.22 -5.56
C LYS A 186 21.79 -2.28 -5.81
N THR A 187 20.81 -2.02 -6.67
CA THR A 187 19.81 -3.04 -6.98
C THR A 187 20.07 -3.65 -8.36
N PRO A 188 20.72 -4.84 -8.41
CA PRO A 188 20.94 -5.55 -9.67
C PRO A 188 19.63 -6.07 -10.30
N PHE A 189 18.47 -5.73 -9.75
CA PHE A 189 17.17 -6.29 -10.09
C PHE A 189 16.12 -5.22 -10.40
N SER A 190 16.51 -4.06 -10.93
CA SER A 190 15.54 -3.15 -11.51
C SER A 190 14.84 -3.86 -12.68
N SER A 191 13.52 -3.86 -12.70
CA SER A 191 12.74 -4.39 -13.84
C SER A 191 12.92 -3.58 -15.12
N PHE A 192 13.64 -2.48 -15.05
CA PHE A 192 14.01 -1.62 -16.16
C PHE A 192 15.46 -1.13 -16.00
N PHE A 193 16.22 -1.26 -17.06
CA PHE A 193 17.62 -0.81 -17.11
C PHE A 193 17.95 -0.21 -18.47
N ASP A 194 18.30 1.07 -18.50
CA ASP A 194 18.91 1.71 -19.65
C ASP A 194 20.42 1.76 -19.48
N TRP A 195 21.17 0.93 -20.24
CA TRP A 195 22.63 0.87 -20.18
C TRP A 195 23.32 2.21 -20.51
N ARG A 196 22.63 3.12 -21.21
CA ARG A 196 23.12 4.47 -21.53
C ARG A 196 22.94 5.45 -20.36
N GLY A 197 22.16 5.08 -19.34
CA GLY A 197 21.87 5.93 -18.21
C GLY A 197 21.04 7.18 -18.53
N GLN A 198 20.28 7.17 -19.63
CA GLN A 198 19.50 8.33 -20.09
C GLN A 198 18.04 8.29 -19.60
N ILE A 199 17.49 7.10 -19.51
CA ILE A 199 16.08 6.86 -19.15
C ILE A 199 16.00 6.03 -17.89
N SER A 200 15.05 6.37 -17.03
CA SER A 200 14.70 5.64 -15.83
C SER A 200 13.21 5.32 -15.81
N LEU A 201 12.76 4.54 -14.83
CA LEU A 201 11.32 4.32 -14.63
C LEU A 201 10.55 5.64 -14.39
N ARG A 202 11.24 6.71 -13.97
CA ARG A 202 10.63 8.04 -13.74
C ARG A 202 10.22 8.74 -15.04
N ASP A 203 10.82 8.37 -16.16
CA ASP A 203 10.55 8.94 -17.48
C ASP A 203 9.44 8.19 -18.22
N LEU A 204 9.05 7.03 -17.74
CA LEU A 204 8.05 6.15 -18.37
C LEU A 204 6.65 6.38 -17.77
N PRO A 205 5.58 5.89 -18.40
CA PRO A 205 4.27 5.84 -17.77
C PRO A 205 4.32 5.04 -16.46
N ALA A 206 3.27 5.15 -15.61
CA ALA A 206 3.17 4.37 -14.38
C ALA A 206 3.36 2.86 -14.65
N PRO A 207 4.36 2.20 -14.01
CA PRO A 207 4.63 0.79 -14.26
C PRO A 207 3.55 -0.12 -13.67
N TYR A 208 3.04 0.25 -12.52
CA TYR A 208 1.83 -0.33 -11.92
C TYR A 208 1.19 0.69 -10.98
N ILE A 209 -0.05 0.43 -10.61
CA ILE A 209 -0.88 1.29 -9.77
C ILE A 209 -1.33 0.50 -8.56
N CYS A 210 -1.21 1.09 -7.38
CA CYS A 210 -1.78 0.58 -6.15
C CYS A 210 -3.16 1.21 -5.91
N ALA A 211 -4.19 0.38 -5.82
CA ALA A 211 -5.55 0.74 -5.50
C ALA A 211 -5.84 0.38 -4.04
N ASN A 212 -5.81 1.37 -3.15
CA ASN A 212 -6.06 1.22 -1.73
C ASN A 212 -7.52 1.51 -1.43
N PHE A 213 -8.20 0.60 -0.77
CA PHE A 213 -9.59 0.75 -0.35
C PHE A 213 -9.66 1.04 1.14
N LEU A 214 -10.64 1.84 1.55
CA LEU A 214 -10.78 2.28 2.94
C LEU A 214 -12.01 1.63 3.58
N PRO A 215 -11.84 0.56 4.38
CA PRO A 215 -12.96 -0.07 5.10
C PRO A 215 -13.41 0.73 6.33
N GLN A 216 -12.71 1.78 6.69
CA GLN A 216 -13.04 2.73 7.76
C GLN A 216 -12.60 4.14 7.37
N ASP A 217 -13.07 5.13 8.11
CA ASP A 217 -12.57 6.50 7.97
C ASP A 217 -11.06 6.57 8.25
N VAL A 218 -10.35 7.27 7.39
CA VAL A 218 -8.96 7.66 7.62
C VAL A 218 -8.93 9.06 8.18
N THR A 219 -8.32 9.19 9.37
CA THR A 219 -8.30 10.43 10.13
C THR A 219 -6.88 10.95 10.33
N ARG A 220 -6.77 12.15 10.88
CA ARG A 220 -5.47 12.75 11.23
C ARG A 220 -4.66 11.94 12.22
N LEU A 221 -5.30 11.06 13.01
CA LEU A 221 -4.69 10.37 14.14
C LEU A 221 -4.56 8.87 13.97
N ASN A 222 -5.27 8.23 13.04
CA ASN A 222 -5.28 6.77 12.95
C ASN A 222 -4.24 6.17 12.00
N GLY A 223 -3.16 6.89 11.72
CA GLY A 223 -2.07 6.36 10.90
C GLY A 223 -2.32 6.48 9.40
N ALA A 224 -2.93 7.58 8.96
CA ALA A 224 -3.13 7.89 7.54
C ALA A 224 -1.82 7.80 6.76
N THR A 225 -1.91 7.38 5.49
CA THR A 225 -0.74 7.34 4.62
C THR A 225 -0.36 8.75 4.17
N ARG A 226 0.91 9.10 4.32
CA ARG A 226 1.49 10.31 3.72
C ARG A 226 1.63 10.10 2.22
N GLN A 227 1.29 11.15 1.45
CA GLN A 227 1.47 11.18 0.00
C GLN A 227 2.12 12.51 -0.36
N ILE A 228 3.26 12.47 -1.01
CA ILE A 228 3.95 13.69 -1.44
C ILE A 228 3.60 13.97 -2.90
N PRO A 229 2.74 14.97 -3.17
CA PRO A 229 2.23 15.23 -4.52
C PRO A 229 3.35 15.52 -5.52
N GLY A 230 3.20 15.03 -6.74
CA GLY A 230 4.09 15.34 -7.85
C GLY A 230 5.45 14.62 -7.84
N THR A 231 5.67 13.67 -6.92
CA THR A 231 6.96 12.99 -6.78
C THR A 231 7.13 11.74 -7.64
N GLN A 232 6.09 11.27 -8.32
CA GLN A 232 6.14 10.07 -9.16
C GLN A 232 7.20 10.15 -10.27
N ASN A 233 7.51 11.35 -10.77
CA ASN A 233 8.52 11.57 -11.79
C ASN A 233 9.81 12.23 -11.22
N SER A 234 9.91 12.36 -9.89
CA SER A 234 11.06 12.99 -9.26
C SER A 234 12.29 12.09 -9.31
N ARG A 235 13.42 12.64 -9.76
CA ARG A 235 14.74 12.01 -9.68
C ARG A 235 15.51 12.45 -8.43
N ALA A 236 14.92 13.29 -7.58
CA ALA A 236 15.54 13.69 -6.33
C ALA A 236 15.65 12.50 -5.38
N LYS A 237 16.69 12.52 -4.55
CA LYS A 237 16.81 11.57 -3.46
C LYS A 237 15.67 11.79 -2.46
N ILE A 238 15.02 10.70 -2.05
CA ILE A 238 14.01 10.74 -1.00
C ILE A 238 14.70 11.15 0.31
N PRO A 239 14.22 12.20 1.00
CA PRO A 239 14.83 12.63 2.25
C PRO A 239 14.59 11.58 3.35
N ASN A 240 15.54 11.43 4.27
CA ASN A 240 15.32 10.65 5.46
C ASN A 240 14.49 11.45 6.50
N LEU A 241 13.97 10.78 7.53
CA LEU A 241 13.09 11.40 8.53
C LEU A 241 13.68 12.65 9.22
N LYS A 242 15.01 12.75 9.35
CA LYS A 242 15.69 13.90 9.96
C LYS A 242 15.78 15.09 9.01
N GLU A 243 15.77 14.82 7.71
CA GLU A 243 15.89 15.81 6.64
C GLU A 243 14.52 16.28 6.12
N GLU A 244 13.46 15.51 6.41
CA GLU A 244 12.11 15.82 5.94
C GLU A 244 11.61 17.16 6.52
N PRO A 245 11.15 18.09 5.68
CA PRO A 245 10.46 19.28 6.18
C PRO A 245 9.11 18.90 6.80
N GLU A 246 8.63 19.71 7.73
CA GLU A 246 7.39 19.49 8.48
C GLU A 246 6.19 19.21 7.58
N TRP A 247 6.05 19.98 6.50
CA TRP A 247 4.93 19.82 5.58
C TRP A 247 4.85 18.40 4.96
N MET A 248 5.99 17.73 4.74
CA MET A 248 5.99 16.33 4.25
C MET A 248 5.43 15.37 5.30
N LYS A 249 5.75 15.57 6.57
CA LYS A 249 5.21 14.77 7.68
C LYS A 249 3.70 14.92 7.81
N LEU A 250 3.18 16.12 7.50
CA LEU A 250 1.77 16.46 7.59
C LEU A 250 0.98 16.19 6.28
N SER A 251 1.63 15.75 5.20
CA SER A 251 0.99 15.49 3.91
C SER A 251 0.25 14.15 3.88
N THR A 252 -0.73 13.98 4.74
CA THR A 252 -1.52 12.74 4.82
C THR A 252 -2.82 12.84 4.05
N VAL A 253 -3.27 11.69 3.55
CA VAL A 253 -4.58 11.56 2.89
C VAL A 253 -5.65 11.47 3.98
N CYS A 254 -6.01 12.59 4.58
CA CYS A 254 -7.08 12.69 5.56
C CYS A 254 -7.73 14.10 5.56
N PRO A 255 -8.99 14.20 5.97
CA PRO A 255 -9.90 13.11 6.20
C PRO A 255 -10.30 12.43 4.89
N ALA A 256 -10.35 11.09 4.87
CA ALA A 256 -10.90 10.31 3.77
C ALA A 256 -11.94 9.33 4.33
N PRO A 257 -13.17 9.28 3.79
CA PRO A 257 -14.25 8.50 4.36
C PRO A 257 -14.10 7.00 4.07
N ALA A 258 -14.75 6.17 4.88
CA ALA A 258 -14.98 4.77 4.57
C ALA A 258 -15.65 4.62 3.19
N GLY A 259 -15.32 3.55 2.47
CA GLY A 259 -15.80 3.33 1.11
C GLY A 259 -15.03 4.08 0.03
N ALA A 260 -14.08 4.95 0.39
CA ALA A 260 -13.23 5.62 -0.58
C ALA A 260 -12.17 4.68 -1.18
N LEU A 261 -11.74 5.03 -2.38
CA LEU A 261 -10.62 4.44 -3.11
C LEU A 261 -9.52 5.47 -3.29
N MET A 262 -8.29 5.15 -2.89
CA MET A 262 -7.10 5.93 -3.21
C MET A 262 -6.28 5.18 -4.24
N LEU A 263 -6.12 5.76 -5.43
CA LEU A 263 -5.20 5.28 -6.45
C LEU A 263 -3.86 5.98 -6.31
N ARG A 264 -2.77 5.24 -6.34
CA ARG A 264 -1.41 5.76 -6.24
C ARG A 264 -0.52 5.19 -7.33
N ASP A 265 0.22 6.07 -7.99
CA ASP A 265 1.40 5.70 -8.77
C ASP A 265 2.47 5.23 -7.79
N VAL A 266 2.93 4.01 -7.97
CA VAL A 266 3.88 3.35 -7.05
C VAL A 266 5.22 4.04 -6.95
N ARG A 267 5.52 4.94 -7.87
CA ARG A 267 6.72 5.78 -7.85
C ARG A 267 6.59 7.00 -6.94
N ALA A 268 5.35 7.42 -6.62
CA ALA A 268 5.12 8.56 -5.73
C ALA A 268 5.63 8.27 -4.31
N TRP A 269 6.28 9.26 -3.70
CA TRP A 269 6.81 9.13 -2.35
C TRP A 269 5.69 9.08 -1.33
N HIS A 270 5.74 8.08 -0.48
CA HIS A 270 4.72 7.86 0.54
C HIS A 270 5.31 7.16 1.77
N GLY A 271 4.51 7.08 2.83
CA GLY A 271 4.86 6.41 4.08
C GLY A 271 3.72 6.49 5.09
N GLY A 272 3.81 5.68 6.14
CA GLY A 272 2.82 5.69 7.22
C GLY A 272 3.09 6.81 8.24
N THR A 273 2.02 7.32 8.84
CA THR A 273 2.08 8.24 9.98
C THR A 273 1.74 7.52 11.29
N PRO A 274 2.02 8.11 12.46
CA PRO A 274 1.65 7.52 13.72
C PRO A 274 0.16 7.19 13.82
N ASN A 275 -0.17 6.05 14.45
CA ASN A 275 -1.52 5.75 14.88
C ASN A 275 -1.67 6.05 16.37
N LEU A 276 -2.14 7.23 16.67
CA LEU A 276 -2.36 7.75 18.03
C LEU A 276 -3.83 7.66 18.45
N SER A 277 -4.65 6.95 17.65
CA SER A 277 -6.04 6.61 17.96
C SER A 277 -6.12 5.28 18.74
N ASP A 278 -7.34 4.91 19.13
CA ASP A 278 -7.63 3.62 19.77
C ASP A 278 -8.11 2.54 18.78
N ALA A 279 -8.14 2.87 17.48
CA ALA A 279 -8.62 1.97 16.43
C ALA A 279 -7.46 1.48 15.53
N THR A 280 -7.52 0.22 15.14
CA THR A 280 -6.64 -0.31 14.09
C THR A 280 -7.04 0.28 12.75
N ARG A 281 -6.08 0.79 11.99
CA ARG A 281 -6.30 1.26 10.62
C ARG A 281 -5.86 0.17 9.63
N ALA A 282 -6.79 -0.29 8.80
CA ALA A 282 -6.51 -1.21 7.70
C ALA A 282 -6.64 -0.50 6.35
N ILE A 283 -5.78 -0.86 5.39
CA ILE A 283 -5.81 -0.41 4.00
C ILE A 283 -5.56 -1.63 3.10
N PRO A 284 -6.60 -2.42 2.83
CA PRO A 284 -6.54 -3.47 1.81
C PRO A 284 -6.31 -2.87 0.43
N ASN A 285 -5.56 -3.56 -0.40
CA ASN A 285 -5.24 -3.06 -1.72
C ASN A 285 -5.23 -4.15 -2.80
N LEU A 286 -5.40 -3.68 -4.03
CA LEU A 286 -5.08 -4.40 -5.27
C LEU A 286 -4.03 -3.60 -6.04
N GLU A 287 -3.10 -4.29 -6.65
CA GLU A 287 -2.10 -3.67 -7.50
C GLU A 287 -2.21 -4.19 -8.93
N PHE A 288 -2.07 -3.28 -9.90
CA PHE A 288 -2.28 -3.60 -11.30
C PHE A 288 -1.08 -3.20 -12.15
N TYR A 289 -0.48 -4.17 -12.84
CA TYR A 289 0.57 -3.91 -13.82
C TYR A 289 0.02 -3.19 -15.05
N ALA A 290 0.77 -2.19 -15.50
CA ALA A 290 0.60 -1.65 -16.84
C ALA A 290 0.85 -2.74 -17.90
N PRO A 291 0.29 -2.61 -19.12
CA PRO A 291 0.51 -3.60 -20.19
C PRO A 291 1.97 -3.83 -20.58
N TRP A 292 2.83 -2.83 -20.37
CA TRP A 292 4.24 -2.83 -20.78
C TRP A 292 5.20 -3.28 -19.67
N PHE A 293 4.75 -3.39 -18.38
CA PHE A 293 5.62 -3.65 -17.24
C PHE A 293 5.27 -4.97 -16.56
N ARG A 294 6.27 -5.74 -16.17
CA ARG A 294 6.12 -6.98 -15.39
C ARG A 294 7.31 -7.17 -14.46
N GLU A 295 7.02 -7.72 -13.30
CA GLU A 295 7.97 -8.29 -12.36
C GLU A 295 7.68 -9.78 -12.22
N PRO A 296 8.63 -10.59 -11.71
CA PRO A 296 8.40 -12.02 -11.49
C PRO A 296 7.54 -12.29 -10.24
N LEU A 297 6.49 -11.50 -10.04
CA LEU A 297 5.52 -11.62 -8.97
C LEU A 297 4.15 -11.92 -9.57
N VAL A 298 3.62 -13.10 -9.27
CA VAL A 298 2.32 -13.55 -9.74
C VAL A 298 1.46 -13.90 -8.53
N PRO A 299 0.30 -13.25 -8.34
CA PRO A 299 -0.62 -13.62 -7.27
C PRO A 299 -1.22 -15.00 -7.58
N GLY A 300 -0.99 -15.96 -6.72
CA GLY A 300 -1.59 -17.29 -6.89
C GLY A 300 -3.07 -17.29 -6.55
N ILE A 301 -3.88 -17.96 -7.38
CA ILE A 301 -5.29 -18.25 -7.10
C ILE A 301 -5.58 -19.73 -7.41
N SER A 302 -6.39 -20.39 -6.57
CA SER A 302 -6.80 -21.76 -6.86
C SER A 302 -7.75 -21.80 -8.07
N TYR A 303 -7.72 -22.88 -8.86
CA TYR A 303 -8.67 -23.04 -9.96
C TYR A 303 -10.14 -23.03 -9.51
N GLN A 304 -10.41 -23.52 -8.30
CA GLN A 304 -11.76 -23.48 -7.73
C GLN A 304 -12.21 -22.05 -7.42
N ASP A 305 -11.32 -21.20 -6.92
CA ASP A 305 -11.62 -19.80 -6.64
C ASP A 305 -11.67 -18.99 -7.94
N TYR A 306 -10.77 -19.26 -8.89
CA TYR A 306 -10.79 -18.66 -10.22
C TYR A 306 -12.16 -18.81 -10.90
N LYS A 307 -12.78 -20.00 -10.83
CA LYS A 307 -14.10 -20.25 -11.43
C LYS A 307 -15.25 -19.46 -10.83
N LYS A 308 -15.09 -18.98 -9.60
CA LYS A 308 -16.12 -18.17 -8.90
C LYS A 308 -16.07 -16.69 -9.30
N LEU A 309 -14.98 -16.28 -9.93
CA LEU A 309 -14.79 -14.89 -10.35
C LEU A 309 -15.66 -14.54 -11.53
N SER A 310 -16.04 -13.27 -11.67
CA SER A 310 -16.65 -12.73 -12.88
C SER A 310 -15.70 -12.88 -14.08
N VAL A 311 -16.25 -12.79 -15.29
CA VAL A 311 -15.44 -12.81 -16.52
C VAL A 311 -14.41 -11.68 -16.52
N HIS A 312 -14.76 -10.51 -16.00
CA HIS A 312 -13.84 -9.36 -15.86
C HIS A 312 -12.71 -9.69 -14.89
N ALA A 313 -13.02 -10.20 -13.70
CA ALA A 313 -12.03 -10.57 -12.71
C ALA A 313 -11.12 -11.71 -13.17
N GLN A 314 -11.67 -12.72 -13.90
CA GLN A 314 -10.88 -13.77 -14.54
C GLN A 314 -9.88 -13.22 -15.55
N GLN A 315 -10.28 -12.21 -16.33
CA GLN A 315 -9.38 -11.54 -17.29
C GLN A 315 -8.22 -10.83 -16.55
N LEU A 316 -8.49 -10.21 -15.40
CA LEU A 316 -7.46 -9.52 -14.61
C LEU A 316 -6.43 -10.48 -14.02
N VAL A 317 -6.85 -11.69 -13.62
CA VAL A 317 -5.98 -12.70 -12.99
C VAL A 317 -5.54 -13.83 -13.95
N ARG A 318 -5.66 -13.63 -15.26
CA ARG A 318 -5.42 -14.67 -16.30
C ARG A 318 -4.02 -15.28 -16.31
N PHE A 319 -3.07 -14.67 -15.63
CA PHE A 319 -1.70 -15.17 -15.50
C PHE A 319 -1.34 -15.56 -14.04
N SER A 320 -2.35 -15.73 -13.19
CA SER A 320 -2.19 -16.09 -11.78
C SER A 320 -2.24 -17.60 -11.56
#